data_a81a3f925a3c7a946aea5219eac5a152
#
_entry.id   a81a3f925a3c7a946aea5219eac5a152
#
_cell.length_a   1.000
_cell.length_b   1.000
_cell.length_c   1.000
_cell.angle_alpha   90.00
_cell.angle_beta   90.00
_cell.angle_gamma   90.00
#
_symmetry.space_group_name_H-M   'P 1'
#
loop_
_entity.id
_entity.type
_entity.pdbx_description
1 polymer ?
#
loop_
_entity_poly.entity_id
_entity_poly.type
_entity_poly.pdbx_seq_one_letter_code
_entity_poly.pdbx_strand_id
1 'polypeptide(L)'
;MDLALVFVVLLVVVGIYFYNNPMKHGPWFLSRRFINWFPLGMSYSFLYMGRYNLAVAKNAFGTRMSNEDFGLIFAAGTVIYAFSFLVNGPLVDKIGGKRGIIISVLGAATANVAMGVITWVVLTGRTTIPLFWPFVLLYALNMYFQSYGAVSIIKVKANWFHVRERGVFGAIFGTLISFGVYFAFDWGQTIVNLTKVAAEAVPSALSGLLRGWFVPAGSTVDATWAVFFVPAIILVGWALLDLWLIKETPEDAGFPYLDTHDASSGHMQEEYTTLDLLKKVFCSPLMLMLGGVELTAGVLRNGIMQWYLIFAKQVPQPGAESIIGNWGLLLCLFGIIGGFAGGLVSDKFFQSRRGPPAAIFSAFMLMMAAVMAMNLFKLPFLVGVSSLLIVAAVTGVHSLMSGTAAADFGGRKATATCSGLIDGCVYLGSSVQSVCVGFLTGTSWSGHSWQWWPIFLMPFALAGGIIAWRIWNELPAATRKYIAEHESKQAPTG
;
A
#
# COMPACT_ATOMS: atom_id res chain seq x y z
N MET A 1 -9.07 -14.90 -17.62
CA MET A 1 -8.87 -15.73 -16.40
C MET A 1 -8.71 -14.84 -15.17
N ASP A 2 -7.95 -13.79 -15.25
CA ASP A 2 -7.56 -12.93 -14.10
C ASP A 2 -8.73 -12.18 -13.47
N LEU A 3 -9.60 -11.60 -14.29
CA LEU A 3 -10.79 -10.90 -13.81
C LEU A 3 -11.76 -11.83 -13.06
N ALA A 4 -11.91 -13.07 -13.54
CA ALA A 4 -12.74 -14.07 -12.88
C ALA A 4 -12.16 -14.48 -11.51
N LEU A 5 -10.84 -14.64 -11.39
CA LEU A 5 -10.18 -14.95 -10.13
C LEU A 5 -10.33 -13.80 -9.12
N VAL A 6 -10.11 -12.56 -9.54
CA VAL A 6 -10.33 -11.37 -8.69
C VAL A 6 -11.78 -11.30 -8.23
N PHE A 7 -12.72 -11.56 -9.10
CA PHE A 7 -14.15 -11.58 -8.76
C PHE A 7 -14.48 -12.70 -7.75
N VAL A 8 -13.93 -13.90 -7.92
CA VAL A 8 -14.09 -15.01 -6.96
C VAL A 8 -13.55 -14.64 -5.59
N VAL A 9 -12.32 -14.07 -5.51
CA VAL A 9 -11.74 -13.63 -4.24
C VAL A 9 -12.60 -12.54 -3.60
N LEU A 10 -13.12 -11.60 -4.38
CA LEU A 10 -14.02 -10.56 -3.88
C LEU A 10 -15.32 -11.18 -3.31
N LEU A 11 -15.92 -12.14 -3.99
CA LEU A 11 -17.11 -12.84 -3.49
C LEU A 11 -16.82 -13.60 -2.19
N VAL A 12 -15.66 -14.25 -2.08
CA VAL A 12 -15.24 -14.91 -0.84
C VAL A 12 -15.09 -13.90 0.30
N VAL A 13 -14.45 -12.76 0.06
CA VAL A 13 -14.29 -11.69 1.05
C VAL A 13 -15.63 -11.14 1.51
N VAL A 14 -16.55 -10.88 0.59
CA VAL A 14 -17.92 -10.44 0.89
C VAL A 14 -18.67 -11.52 1.66
N GLY A 15 -18.52 -12.79 1.28
CA GLY A 15 -19.09 -13.94 2.00
C GLY A 15 -18.59 -14.02 3.46
N ILE A 16 -17.28 -13.88 3.67
CA ILE A 16 -16.67 -13.85 5.01
C ILE A 16 -17.26 -12.70 5.84
N TYR A 17 -17.43 -11.51 5.24
CA TYR A 17 -18.02 -10.37 5.93
C TYR A 17 -19.44 -10.67 6.46
N PHE A 18 -20.32 -11.25 5.65
CA PHE A 18 -21.69 -11.54 6.06
C PHE A 18 -21.78 -12.75 7.00
N TYR A 19 -20.89 -13.74 6.86
CA TYR A 19 -20.83 -14.90 7.72
C TYR A 19 -20.30 -14.59 9.13
N ASN A 20 -19.24 -13.76 9.22
CA ASN A 20 -18.59 -13.43 10.48
C ASN A 20 -19.33 -12.28 11.21
N ASN A 21 -20.31 -12.63 12.02
CA ASN A 21 -21.13 -11.69 12.79
C ASN A 21 -21.08 -12.00 14.30
N PRO A 22 -19.94 -11.78 14.98
CA PRO A 22 -19.77 -12.11 16.39
C PRO A 22 -20.66 -11.26 17.32
N MET A 23 -21.09 -10.08 16.87
CA MET A 23 -21.96 -9.17 17.62
C MET A 23 -23.45 -9.44 17.38
N LYS A 24 -23.80 -10.40 16.52
CA LYS A 24 -25.18 -10.76 16.15
C LYS A 24 -26.00 -9.56 15.65
N HIS A 25 -25.38 -8.69 14.86
CA HIS A 25 -26.07 -7.58 14.20
C HIS A 25 -27.17 -8.09 13.27
N GLY A 26 -28.26 -7.33 13.18
CA GLY A 26 -29.36 -7.65 12.27
C GLY A 26 -28.94 -7.54 10.78
N PRO A 27 -29.60 -8.28 9.86
CA PRO A 27 -29.25 -8.29 8.44
C PRO A 27 -29.30 -6.91 7.80
N TRP A 28 -30.24 -6.07 8.21
CA TRP A 28 -30.40 -4.71 7.72
C TRP A 28 -29.19 -3.82 8.06
N PHE A 29 -28.69 -3.91 9.29
CA PHE A 29 -27.49 -3.19 9.72
C PHE A 29 -26.24 -3.69 8.94
N LEU A 30 -26.07 -5.01 8.81
CA LEU A 30 -24.95 -5.59 8.04
C LEU A 30 -24.96 -5.12 6.58
N SER A 31 -26.12 -5.12 5.93
CA SER A 31 -26.24 -4.66 4.54
C SER A 31 -25.95 -3.17 4.42
N ARG A 32 -26.46 -2.34 5.34
CA ARG A 32 -26.17 -0.90 5.33
C ARG A 32 -24.69 -0.62 5.61
N ARG A 33 -24.09 -1.35 6.54
CA ARG A 33 -22.67 -1.27 6.84
C ARG A 33 -21.81 -1.70 5.65
N PHE A 34 -22.21 -2.74 4.90
CA PHE A 34 -21.57 -3.14 3.64
C PHE A 34 -21.59 -2.00 2.62
N ILE A 35 -22.73 -1.39 2.37
CA ILE A 35 -22.89 -0.23 1.47
C ILE A 35 -22.01 0.95 1.93
N ASN A 36 -21.61 1.02 3.17
CA ASN A 36 -20.76 2.07 3.71
C ASN A 36 -19.26 1.78 3.49
N TRP A 37 -18.80 0.58 3.86
CA TRP A 37 -17.37 0.27 3.85
C TRP A 37 -16.86 -0.20 2.49
N PHE A 38 -17.71 -0.83 1.66
CA PHE A 38 -17.27 -1.36 0.38
C PHE A 38 -16.86 -0.26 -0.63
N PRO A 39 -17.68 0.79 -0.85
CA PRO A 39 -17.26 1.92 -1.67
C PRO A 39 -15.99 2.60 -1.14
N LEU A 40 -15.92 2.82 0.18
CA LEU A 40 -14.73 3.37 0.84
C LEU A 40 -13.46 2.55 0.52
N GLY A 41 -13.58 1.22 0.61
CA GLY A 41 -12.48 0.30 0.32
C GLY A 41 -12.10 0.29 -1.17
N MET A 42 -13.07 0.34 -2.05
CA MET A 42 -12.82 0.40 -3.49
C MET A 42 -12.18 1.72 -3.91
N SER A 43 -12.64 2.84 -3.37
CA SER A 43 -12.01 4.15 -3.57
C SER A 43 -10.54 4.12 -3.18
N TYR A 44 -10.21 3.53 -2.02
CA TYR A 44 -8.83 3.36 -1.60
C TYR A 44 -8.03 2.42 -2.51
N SER A 45 -8.65 1.34 -3.00
CA SER A 45 -8.02 0.45 -3.97
C SER A 45 -7.66 1.18 -5.26
N PHE A 46 -8.54 2.00 -5.80
CA PHE A 46 -8.27 2.77 -7.01
C PHE A 46 -7.29 3.94 -6.80
N LEU A 47 -7.10 4.43 -5.57
CA LEU A 47 -5.99 5.35 -5.27
C LEU A 47 -4.62 4.73 -5.57
N TYR A 48 -4.47 3.40 -5.40
CA TYR A 48 -3.24 2.70 -5.79
C TYR A 48 -2.96 2.79 -7.29
N MET A 49 -4.00 2.79 -8.12
CA MET A 49 -3.86 3.00 -9.56
C MET A 49 -3.20 4.36 -9.87
N GLY A 50 -3.68 5.44 -9.24
CA GLY A 50 -3.10 6.79 -9.35
C GLY A 50 -1.76 6.97 -8.62
N ARG A 51 -1.31 5.98 -7.83
CA ARG A 51 -0.01 5.99 -7.15
C ARG A 51 1.07 5.31 -7.98
N TYR A 52 0.78 4.16 -8.57
CA TYR A 52 1.77 3.34 -9.27
C TYR A 52 1.72 3.47 -10.80
N ASN A 53 0.79 4.25 -11.36
CA ASN A 53 0.73 4.54 -12.79
C ASN A 53 2.02 5.15 -13.34
N LEU A 54 2.74 5.94 -12.55
CA LEU A 54 4.06 6.46 -12.93
C LEU A 54 5.07 5.33 -13.16
N ALA A 55 5.09 4.29 -12.31
CA ALA A 55 5.96 3.13 -12.49
C ALA A 55 5.63 2.34 -13.77
N VAL A 56 4.35 2.25 -14.10
CA VAL A 56 3.87 1.60 -15.33
C VAL A 56 4.25 2.43 -16.58
N ALA A 57 4.09 3.77 -16.50
CA ALA A 57 4.40 4.70 -17.59
C ALA A 57 5.90 4.89 -17.83
N LYS A 58 6.75 4.66 -16.83
CA LYS A 58 8.20 4.96 -16.86
C LYS A 58 8.88 4.51 -18.14
N ASN A 59 8.69 3.25 -18.51
CA ASN A 59 9.36 2.72 -19.71
C ASN A 59 8.73 3.24 -21.02
N ALA A 60 7.47 3.67 -21.02
CA ALA A 60 6.81 4.28 -22.17
C ALA A 60 7.31 5.70 -22.46
N PHE A 61 7.88 6.38 -21.46
CA PHE A 61 8.51 7.69 -21.67
C PHE A 61 9.87 7.61 -22.38
N GLY A 62 10.49 6.42 -22.42
CA GLY A 62 11.79 6.22 -23.08
C GLY A 62 12.87 7.11 -22.48
N THR A 63 13.60 7.84 -23.34
CA THR A 63 14.69 8.74 -22.95
C THR A 63 14.23 10.02 -22.24
N ARG A 64 12.92 10.32 -22.23
CA ARG A 64 12.36 11.52 -21.59
C ARG A 64 12.25 11.42 -20.07
N MET A 65 12.42 10.23 -19.51
CA MET A 65 12.46 9.98 -18.07
C MET A 65 13.51 8.91 -17.79
N SER A 66 14.63 9.29 -17.20
CA SER A 66 15.67 8.35 -16.78
C SER A 66 15.21 7.52 -15.56
N ASN A 67 15.98 6.51 -15.17
CA ASN A 67 15.73 5.79 -13.91
C ASN A 67 15.97 6.70 -12.70
N GLU A 68 16.92 7.63 -12.80
CA GLU A 68 17.21 8.64 -11.80
C GLU A 68 16.04 9.59 -11.62
N ASP A 69 15.50 10.14 -12.73
CA ASP A 69 14.31 11.01 -12.69
C ASP A 69 13.14 10.31 -12.00
N PHE A 70 12.85 9.07 -12.41
CA PHE A 70 11.79 8.27 -11.80
C PHE A 70 12.03 8.07 -10.31
N GLY A 71 13.25 7.71 -9.92
CA GLY A 71 13.63 7.50 -8.52
C GLY A 71 13.42 8.76 -7.68
N LEU A 72 13.87 9.92 -8.17
CA LEU A 72 13.73 11.21 -7.48
C LEU A 72 12.27 11.69 -7.40
N ILE A 73 11.50 11.55 -8.48
CA ILE A 73 10.07 11.91 -8.51
C ILE A 73 9.31 11.05 -7.48
N PHE A 74 9.56 9.74 -7.49
CA PHE A 74 8.90 8.83 -6.57
C PHE A 74 9.29 9.10 -5.11
N ALA A 75 10.57 9.37 -4.85
CA ALA A 75 11.09 9.70 -3.53
C ALA A 75 10.46 10.99 -2.99
N ALA A 76 10.35 12.04 -3.80
CA ALA A 76 9.69 13.28 -3.39
C ALA A 76 8.25 13.03 -2.94
N GLY A 77 7.48 12.24 -3.71
CA GLY A 77 6.12 11.87 -3.33
C GLY A 77 6.04 11.07 -2.05
N THR A 78 6.90 10.07 -1.88
CA THR A 78 6.87 9.20 -0.68
C THR A 78 7.35 9.92 0.59
N VAL A 79 8.28 10.86 0.50
CA VAL A 79 8.64 11.76 1.60
C VAL A 79 7.44 12.61 2.02
N ILE A 80 6.78 13.27 1.06
CA ILE A 80 5.59 14.07 1.35
C ILE A 80 4.49 13.20 1.97
N TYR A 81 4.25 12.00 1.45
CA TYR A 81 3.26 11.08 2.01
C TYR A 81 3.58 10.73 3.48
N ALA A 82 4.85 10.39 3.78
CA ALA A 82 5.28 10.02 5.12
C ALA A 82 5.01 11.11 6.17
N PHE A 83 5.34 12.35 5.84
CA PHE A 83 5.13 13.47 6.76
C PHE A 83 3.67 13.96 6.78
N SER A 84 2.93 13.77 5.70
CA SER A 84 1.53 14.19 5.62
C SER A 84 0.62 13.47 6.62
N PHE A 85 0.95 12.26 7.03
CA PHE A 85 0.20 11.55 8.07
C PHE A 85 0.14 12.30 9.40
N LEU A 86 1.23 13.00 9.75
CA LEU A 86 1.30 13.77 11.00
C LEU A 86 0.34 14.96 11.01
N VAL A 87 0.04 15.52 9.84
CA VAL A 87 -0.84 16.67 9.67
C VAL A 87 -2.28 16.24 9.38
N ASN A 88 -2.44 15.29 8.46
CA ASN A 88 -3.74 14.89 7.94
C ASN A 88 -4.52 14.00 8.89
N GLY A 89 -3.85 13.27 9.80
CA GLY A 89 -4.52 12.51 10.86
C GLY A 89 -5.40 13.39 11.74
N PRO A 90 -4.83 14.37 12.47
CA PRO A 90 -5.60 15.30 13.29
C PRO A 90 -6.64 16.11 12.49
N LEU A 91 -6.35 16.41 11.23
CA LEU A 91 -7.30 17.13 10.37
C LEU A 91 -8.52 16.27 10.04
N VAL A 92 -8.33 15.00 9.66
CA VAL A 92 -9.42 14.06 9.40
C VAL A 92 -10.24 13.78 10.66
N ASP A 93 -9.62 13.77 11.84
CA ASP A 93 -10.35 13.68 13.11
C ASP A 93 -11.34 14.82 13.31
N LYS A 94 -11.03 16.02 12.81
CA LYS A 94 -11.91 17.20 12.90
C LYS A 94 -12.97 17.23 11.80
N ILE A 95 -12.59 16.91 10.54
CA ILE A 95 -13.51 17.06 9.39
C ILE A 95 -14.35 15.82 9.13
N GLY A 96 -13.99 14.67 9.72
CA GLY A 96 -14.61 13.35 9.52
C GLY A 96 -13.99 12.54 8.37
N GLY A 97 -14.10 11.21 8.47
CA GLY A 97 -13.51 10.29 7.51
C GLY A 97 -14.16 10.32 6.13
N LYS A 98 -15.48 10.57 6.05
CA LYS A 98 -16.18 10.75 4.78
C LYS A 98 -15.61 11.92 3.97
N ARG A 99 -15.42 13.08 4.59
CA ARG A 99 -14.83 14.24 3.90
C ARG A 99 -13.37 13.98 3.55
N GLY A 100 -12.64 13.32 4.44
CA GLY A 100 -11.25 12.96 4.22
C GLY A 100 -11.05 12.08 2.99
N ILE A 101 -11.84 11.02 2.81
CA ILE A 101 -11.71 10.15 1.62
C ILE A 101 -12.07 10.90 0.33
N ILE A 102 -13.07 11.76 0.36
CA ILE A 102 -13.46 12.56 -0.82
C ILE A 102 -12.34 13.53 -1.21
N ILE A 103 -11.71 14.20 -0.23
CA ILE A 103 -10.54 15.06 -0.46
C ILE A 103 -9.40 14.23 -1.07
N SER A 104 -9.14 13.04 -0.52
CA SER A 104 -8.12 12.14 -1.05
C SER A 104 -8.35 11.80 -2.51
N VAL A 105 -9.53 11.32 -2.82
CA VAL A 105 -9.86 10.79 -4.15
C VAL A 105 -9.92 11.91 -5.20
N LEU A 106 -10.56 13.04 -4.90
CA LEU A 106 -10.63 14.19 -5.81
C LEU A 106 -9.29 14.88 -5.99
N GLY A 107 -8.53 15.04 -4.91
CA GLY A 107 -7.19 15.63 -4.96
C GLY A 107 -6.22 14.76 -5.78
N ALA A 108 -6.23 13.44 -5.57
CA ALA A 108 -5.46 12.50 -6.37
C ALA A 108 -5.90 12.50 -7.85
N ALA A 109 -7.21 12.53 -8.13
CA ALA A 109 -7.73 12.62 -9.48
C ALA A 109 -7.25 13.90 -10.18
N THR A 110 -7.32 15.05 -9.52
CA THR A 110 -6.86 16.34 -10.06
C THR A 110 -5.37 16.30 -10.39
N ALA A 111 -4.54 15.78 -9.48
CA ALA A 111 -3.09 15.66 -9.72
C ALA A 111 -2.80 14.70 -10.90
N ASN A 112 -3.55 13.59 -11.01
CA ASN A 112 -3.42 12.66 -12.13
C ASN A 112 -3.87 13.29 -13.47
N VAL A 113 -4.95 14.05 -13.48
CA VAL A 113 -5.35 14.83 -14.68
C VAL A 113 -4.22 15.77 -15.11
N ALA A 114 -3.63 16.51 -14.17
CA ALA A 114 -2.53 17.42 -14.46
C ALA A 114 -1.30 16.68 -15.02
N MET A 115 -0.91 15.54 -14.43
CA MET A 115 0.16 14.68 -14.97
C MET A 115 -0.19 14.18 -16.38
N GLY A 116 -1.43 13.79 -16.63
CA GLY A 116 -1.92 13.39 -17.94
C GLY A 116 -1.81 14.51 -18.99
N VAL A 117 -2.22 15.73 -18.64
CA VAL A 117 -2.11 16.91 -19.50
C VAL A 117 -0.66 17.22 -19.84
N ILE A 118 0.24 17.25 -18.83
CA ILE A 118 1.68 17.48 -19.07
C ILE A 118 2.25 16.39 -19.98
N THR A 119 1.90 15.13 -19.73
CA THR A 119 2.33 14.02 -20.59
C THR A 119 1.85 14.22 -22.04
N TRP A 120 0.59 14.59 -22.24
CA TRP A 120 0.01 14.82 -23.54
C TRP A 120 0.70 15.95 -24.29
N VAL A 121 0.88 17.12 -23.67
CA VAL A 121 1.51 18.27 -24.36
C VAL A 121 2.99 18.04 -24.66
N VAL A 122 3.72 17.33 -23.80
CA VAL A 122 5.13 16.99 -24.03
C VAL A 122 5.29 15.93 -25.12
N LEU A 123 4.53 14.83 -25.05
CA LEU A 123 4.65 13.75 -26.03
C LEU A 123 4.17 14.16 -27.42
N THR A 124 3.17 15.03 -27.52
CA THR A 124 2.70 15.57 -28.82
C THR A 124 3.55 16.72 -29.37
N GLY A 125 4.67 17.06 -28.71
CA GLY A 125 5.60 18.09 -29.19
C GLY A 125 5.08 19.54 -29.06
N ARG A 126 4.01 19.76 -28.29
CA ARG A 126 3.44 21.12 -28.06
C ARG A 126 4.27 21.95 -27.10
N THR A 127 5.15 21.31 -26.35
CA THR A 127 6.09 21.94 -25.43
C THR A 127 7.37 21.13 -25.35
N THR A 128 8.49 21.81 -25.01
CA THR A 128 9.80 21.20 -24.78
C THR A 128 10.15 21.09 -23.30
N ILE A 129 9.21 21.38 -22.40
CA ILE A 129 9.44 21.33 -20.94
C ILE A 129 9.83 19.90 -20.54
N PRO A 130 10.92 19.70 -19.79
CA PRO A 130 11.28 18.38 -19.26
C PRO A 130 10.17 17.87 -18.31
N LEU A 131 9.87 16.56 -18.37
CA LEU A 131 8.86 15.94 -17.50
C LEU A 131 9.23 15.99 -16.02
N PHE A 132 10.51 16.06 -15.68
CA PHE A 132 11.02 15.92 -14.32
C PHE A 132 10.35 16.88 -13.31
N TRP A 133 10.53 18.20 -13.49
CA TRP A 133 10.04 19.17 -12.49
C TRP A 133 8.52 19.20 -12.34
N PRO A 134 7.71 19.20 -13.42
CA PRO A 134 6.27 19.07 -13.27
C PRO A 134 5.86 17.81 -12.55
N PHE A 135 6.52 16.66 -12.83
CA PHE A 135 6.19 15.41 -12.17
C PHE A 135 6.62 15.37 -10.71
N VAL A 136 7.77 15.95 -10.33
CA VAL A 136 8.15 16.09 -8.91
C VAL A 136 7.04 16.79 -8.13
N LEU A 137 6.56 17.94 -8.62
CA LEU A 137 5.51 18.71 -7.95
C LEU A 137 4.16 17.98 -7.96
N LEU A 138 3.70 17.51 -9.12
CA LEU A 138 2.38 16.92 -9.26
C LEU A 138 2.29 15.55 -8.58
N TYR A 139 3.36 14.77 -8.61
CA TYR A 139 3.40 13.48 -7.91
C TYR A 139 3.46 13.66 -6.39
N ALA A 140 4.21 14.65 -5.90
CA ALA A 140 4.22 15.03 -4.48
C ALA A 140 2.82 15.49 -4.02
N LEU A 141 2.13 16.29 -4.83
CA LEU A 141 0.76 16.73 -4.57
C LEU A 141 -0.23 15.55 -4.58
N ASN A 142 -0.10 14.64 -5.54
CA ASN A 142 -0.88 13.40 -5.57
C ASN A 142 -0.70 12.61 -4.27
N MET A 143 0.53 12.41 -3.84
CA MET A 143 0.84 11.66 -2.63
C MET A 143 0.38 12.36 -1.35
N TYR A 144 0.43 13.71 -1.30
CA TYR A 144 -0.17 14.49 -0.23
C TYR A 144 -1.66 14.20 -0.09
N PHE A 145 -2.43 14.30 -1.16
CA PHE A 145 -3.86 14.01 -1.12
C PHE A 145 -4.15 12.54 -0.80
N GLN A 146 -3.38 11.62 -1.30
CA GLN A 146 -3.56 10.20 -1.01
C GLN A 146 -3.38 9.85 0.47
N SER A 147 -2.61 10.61 1.24
CA SER A 147 -2.41 10.36 2.66
C SER A 147 -3.69 10.51 3.50
N TYR A 148 -4.66 11.31 3.05
CA TYR A 148 -5.98 11.38 3.67
C TYR A 148 -6.74 10.06 3.61
N GLY A 149 -6.50 9.23 2.58
CA GLY A 149 -7.25 8.00 2.34
C GLY A 149 -7.13 7.00 3.49
N ALA A 150 -5.91 6.65 3.89
CA ALA A 150 -5.66 5.68 4.95
C ALA A 150 -6.26 6.12 6.29
N VAL A 151 -6.07 7.40 6.66
CA VAL A 151 -6.58 7.94 7.92
C VAL A 151 -8.12 7.98 7.93
N SER A 152 -8.74 8.31 6.80
CA SER A 152 -10.19 8.35 6.63
C SER A 152 -10.83 6.99 6.84
N ILE A 153 -10.20 5.93 6.33
CA ILE A 153 -10.64 4.55 6.52
C ILE A 153 -10.64 4.17 8.00
N ILE A 154 -9.55 4.49 8.70
CA ILE A 154 -9.42 4.20 10.13
C ILE A 154 -10.54 4.92 10.90
N LYS A 155 -10.83 6.18 10.55
CA LYS A 155 -11.88 6.98 11.19
C LYS A 155 -13.27 6.40 10.98
N VAL A 156 -13.67 6.13 9.74
CA VAL A 156 -14.99 5.53 9.44
C VAL A 156 -15.11 4.14 10.07
N LYS A 157 -14.05 3.32 9.98
CA LYS A 157 -14.00 1.99 10.62
C LYS A 157 -14.25 2.07 12.13
N ALA A 158 -13.65 3.04 12.82
CA ALA A 158 -13.79 3.19 14.26
C ALA A 158 -15.27 3.39 14.67
N ASN A 159 -16.06 4.09 13.85
CA ASN A 159 -17.46 4.38 14.12
C ASN A 159 -18.41 3.20 13.79
N TRP A 160 -18.05 2.34 12.82
CA TRP A 160 -18.95 1.31 12.30
C TRP A 160 -18.63 -0.11 12.76
N PHE A 161 -17.49 -0.34 13.41
CA PHE A 161 -17.06 -1.69 13.79
C PHE A 161 -16.69 -1.77 15.27
N HIS A 162 -17.33 -2.72 15.96
CA HIS A 162 -16.98 -3.07 17.32
C HIS A 162 -15.53 -3.62 17.36
N VAL A 163 -14.82 -3.43 18.48
CA VAL A 163 -13.42 -3.87 18.66
C VAL A 163 -13.22 -5.35 18.30
N ARG A 164 -14.18 -6.22 18.63
CA ARG A 164 -14.12 -7.66 18.31
C ARG A 164 -14.20 -8.00 16.81
N GLU A 165 -14.71 -7.09 15.98
CA GLU A 165 -14.86 -7.28 14.53
C GLU A 165 -13.67 -6.72 13.75
N ARG A 166 -12.84 -5.87 14.35
CA ARG A 166 -11.80 -5.10 13.67
C ARG A 166 -10.70 -5.96 13.05
N GLY A 167 -10.41 -7.14 13.64
CA GLY A 167 -9.41 -8.06 13.11
C GLY A 167 -9.80 -8.63 11.75
N VAL A 168 -11.01 -9.20 11.65
CA VAL A 168 -11.52 -9.76 10.39
C VAL A 168 -11.71 -8.67 9.34
N PHE A 169 -12.25 -7.52 9.76
CA PHE A 169 -12.37 -6.39 8.85
C PHE A 169 -11.01 -5.88 8.34
N GLY A 170 -9.98 -5.92 9.19
CA GLY A 170 -8.61 -5.60 8.77
C GLY A 170 -8.10 -6.52 7.67
N ALA A 171 -8.37 -7.83 7.75
CA ALA A 171 -8.03 -8.80 6.72
C ALA A 171 -8.79 -8.55 5.41
N ILE A 172 -10.10 -8.28 5.49
CA ILE A 172 -10.94 -7.90 4.35
C ILE A 172 -10.36 -6.66 3.66
N PHE A 173 -10.03 -5.64 4.44
CA PHE A 173 -9.50 -4.39 3.92
C PHE A 173 -8.11 -4.57 3.30
N GLY A 174 -7.25 -5.39 3.91
CA GLY A 174 -5.95 -5.77 3.35
C GLY A 174 -6.07 -6.44 1.98
N THR A 175 -7.11 -7.26 1.79
CA THR A 175 -7.40 -7.86 0.48
C THR A 175 -7.81 -6.80 -0.56
N LEU A 176 -8.62 -5.81 -0.19
CA LEU A 176 -8.97 -4.71 -1.09
C LEU A 176 -7.75 -3.86 -1.47
N ILE A 177 -6.82 -3.64 -0.53
CA ILE A 177 -5.53 -2.99 -0.83
C ILE A 177 -4.75 -3.80 -1.86
N SER A 178 -4.70 -5.13 -1.72
CA SER A 178 -4.04 -6.01 -2.67
C SER A 178 -4.68 -5.95 -4.06
N PHE A 179 -6.01 -5.81 -4.16
CA PHE A 179 -6.66 -5.52 -5.45
C PHE A 179 -6.23 -4.18 -6.03
N GLY A 180 -5.98 -3.17 -5.19
CA GLY A 180 -5.44 -1.89 -5.64
C GLY A 180 -4.11 -2.04 -6.36
N VAL A 181 -3.25 -2.92 -5.89
CA VAL A 181 -1.97 -3.24 -6.56
C VAL A 181 -2.22 -3.93 -7.91
N TYR A 182 -3.15 -4.88 -7.97
CA TYR A 182 -3.56 -5.52 -9.22
C TYR A 182 -4.06 -4.48 -10.25
N PHE A 183 -4.99 -3.61 -9.87
CA PHE A 183 -5.50 -2.57 -10.76
C PHE A 183 -4.39 -1.62 -11.23
N ALA A 184 -3.46 -1.27 -10.34
CA ALA A 184 -2.37 -0.36 -10.66
C ALA A 184 -1.44 -0.92 -11.74
N PHE A 185 -1.01 -2.16 -11.59
CA PHE A 185 -0.01 -2.74 -12.48
C PHE A 185 -0.63 -3.41 -13.72
N ASP A 186 -1.60 -4.31 -13.57
CA ASP A 186 -2.12 -5.08 -14.71
C ASP A 186 -3.08 -4.25 -15.56
N TRP A 187 -4.03 -3.53 -14.95
CA TRP A 187 -4.88 -2.61 -15.71
C TRP A 187 -4.09 -1.43 -16.26
N GLY A 188 -3.15 -0.88 -15.47
CA GLY A 188 -2.25 0.17 -15.92
C GLY A 188 -1.45 -0.25 -17.13
N GLN A 189 -0.85 -1.45 -17.11
CA GLN A 189 -0.11 -1.99 -18.24
C GLN A 189 -1.00 -2.24 -19.46
N THR A 190 -2.22 -2.74 -19.22
CA THR A 190 -3.22 -2.93 -20.28
C THR A 190 -3.57 -1.60 -20.95
N ILE A 191 -3.80 -0.53 -20.18
CA ILE A 191 -4.07 0.80 -20.72
C ILE A 191 -2.91 1.25 -21.61
N VAL A 192 -1.66 1.16 -21.12
CA VAL A 192 -0.48 1.54 -21.91
C VAL A 192 -0.39 0.73 -23.20
N ASN A 193 -0.61 -0.59 -23.14
CA ASN A 193 -0.51 -1.44 -24.32
C ASN A 193 -1.62 -1.16 -25.35
N LEU A 194 -2.87 -0.96 -24.93
CA LEU A 194 -3.99 -0.69 -25.80
C LEU A 194 -3.94 0.71 -26.46
N THR A 195 -3.20 1.64 -25.87
CA THR A 195 -3.08 3.02 -26.37
C THR A 195 -1.79 3.27 -27.15
N LYS A 196 -1.00 2.22 -27.45
CA LYS A 196 0.12 2.30 -28.38
C LYS A 196 -0.38 2.48 -29.82
N VAL A 197 0.37 3.24 -30.61
CA VAL A 197 0.10 3.40 -32.06
C VAL A 197 0.15 2.06 -32.79
N ALA A 198 1.20 1.28 -32.51
CA ALA A 198 1.44 -0.04 -33.10
C ALA A 198 0.63 -1.17 -32.43
N ALA A 199 -0.32 -0.86 -31.53
CA ALA A 199 -1.17 -1.89 -30.95
C ALA A 199 -1.99 -2.54 -32.06
N GLU A 200 -1.82 -3.84 -32.27
CA GLU A 200 -2.75 -4.62 -33.07
C GLU A 200 -4.16 -4.38 -32.56
N ALA A 201 -5.07 -4.12 -33.46
CA ALA A 201 -6.47 -3.90 -33.12
C ALA A 201 -7.05 -5.18 -32.53
N VAL A 202 -6.83 -5.42 -31.24
CA VAL A 202 -7.58 -6.44 -30.51
C VAL A 202 -9.03 -5.95 -30.54
N PRO A 203 -9.94 -6.64 -31.22
CA PRO A 203 -11.32 -6.20 -31.34
C PRO A 203 -12.04 -6.43 -30.01
N SER A 204 -11.84 -5.52 -29.07
CA SER A 204 -12.55 -5.49 -27.79
C SER A 204 -13.21 -4.12 -27.63
N ALA A 205 -14.39 -4.08 -27.01
CA ALA A 205 -15.10 -2.84 -26.72
C ALA A 205 -14.22 -1.87 -25.92
N LEU A 206 -13.42 -2.39 -24.99
CA LEU A 206 -12.48 -1.61 -24.19
C LEU A 206 -11.38 -0.97 -25.05
N SER A 207 -10.80 -1.73 -25.98
CA SER A 207 -9.79 -1.21 -26.90
C SER A 207 -10.37 -0.07 -27.77
N GLY A 208 -11.57 -0.28 -28.33
CA GLY A 208 -12.25 0.74 -29.12
C GLY A 208 -12.53 2.02 -28.32
N LEU A 209 -12.99 1.87 -27.09
CA LEU A 209 -13.29 3.00 -26.20
C LEU A 209 -12.02 3.77 -25.83
N LEU A 210 -10.97 3.09 -25.37
CA LEU A 210 -9.73 3.75 -24.96
C LEU A 210 -9.02 4.42 -26.15
N ARG A 211 -8.97 3.76 -27.31
CA ARG A 211 -8.37 4.35 -28.50
C ARG A 211 -9.20 5.51 -29.02
N GLY A 212 -10.53 5.41 -29.02
CA GLY A 212 -11.42 6.49 -29.45
C GLY A 212 -11.30 7.75 -28.58
N TRP A 213 -11.04 7.60 -27.28
CA TRP A 213 -10.92 8.74 -26.37
C TRP A 213 -9.51 9.33 -26.32
N PHE A 214 -8.47 8.51 -26.40
CA PHE A 214 -7.12 8.95 -26.08
C PHE A 214 -6.14 8.92 -27.25
N VAL A 215 -6.43 8.18 -28.33
CA VAL A 215 -5.54 8.10 -29.51
C VAL A 215 -6.13 8.92 -30.66
N PRO A 216 -5.60 10.13 -30.93
CA PRO A 216 -6.06 10.93 -32.06
C PRO A 216 -5.91 10.18 -33.39
N ALA A 217 -6.83 10.38 -34.33
CA ALA A 217 -6.71 9.81 -35.66
C ALA A 217 -5.42 10.31 -36.34
N GLY A 218 -4.65 9.39 -36.92
CA GLY A 218 -3.34 9.70 -37.53
C GLY A 218 -2.22 10.00 -36.54
N SER A 219 -2.39 9.69 -35.24
CA SER A 219 -1.33 9.86 -34.24
C SER A 219 -0.12 8.97 -34.57
N THR A 220 1.06 9.57 -34.47
CA THR A 220 2.36 8.86 -34.56
C THR A 220 2.98 8.62 -33.19
N VAL A 221 2.29 9.02 -32.11
CA VAL A 221 2.79 8.98 -30.73
C VAL A 221 1.86 8.14 -29.88
N ASP A 222 2.44 7.26 -29.08
CA ASP A 222 1.74 6.43 -28.09
C ASP A 222 1.02 7.31 -27.07
N ALA A 223 -0.27 7.05 -26.81
CA ALA A 223 -1.07 7.85 -25.90
C ALA A 223 -0.85 7.46 -24.43
N THR A 224 0.41 7.50 -23.97
CA THR A 224 0.81 7.16 -22.60
C THR A 224 0.08 7.99 -21.55
N TRP A 225 -0.42 9.19 -21.87
CA TRP A 225 -1.24 10.01 -20.98
C TRP A 225 -2.52 9.35 -20.50
N ALA A 226 -3.04 8.36 -21.24
CA ALA A 226 -4.23 7.62 -20.84
C ALA A 226 -4.07 6.93 -19.48
N VAL A 227 -2.85 6.50 -19.12
CA VAL A 227 -2.58 5.84 -17.84
C VAL A 227 -2.74 6.78 -16.63
N PHE A 228 -2.79 8.08 -16.85
CA PHE A 228 -3.10 9.08 -15.83
C PHE A 228 -4.58 9.49 -15.85
N PHE A 229 -5.17 9.67 -17.03
CA PHE A 229 -6.57 10.06 -17.15
C PHE A 229 -7.55 8.96 -16.74
N VAL A 230 -7.30 7.70 -17.09
CA VAL A 230 -8.22 6.61 -16.77
C VAL A 230 -8.39 6.43 -15.25
N PRO A 231 -7.32 6.36 -14.43
CA PRO A 231 -7.47 6.36 -12.97
C PRO A 231 -8.21 7.58 -12.44
N ALA A 232 -7.95 8.77 -13.00
CA ALA A 232 -8.63 9.99 -12.56
C ALA A 232 -10.15 9.92 -12.82
N ILE A 233 -10.58 9.42 -13.97
CA ILE A 233 -12.01 9.22 -14.30
C ILE A 233 -12.65 8.23 -13.31
N ILE A 234 -11.98 7.10 -13.04
CA ILE A 234 -12.45 6.10 -12.08
C ILE A 234 -12.57 6.70 -10.68
N LEU A 235 -11.57 7.46 -10.24
CA LEU A 235 -11.56 8.12 -8.94
C LEU A 235 -12.69 9.14 -8.79
N VAL A 236 -12.96 9.95 -9.82
CA VAL A 236 -14.11 10.87 -9.81
C VAL A 236 -15.42 10.11 -9.71
N GLY A 237 -15.60 9.01 -10.44
CA GLY A 237 -16.77 8.13 -10.34
C GLY A 237 -16.97 7.60 -8.92
N TRP A 238 -15.90 7.10 -8.27
CA TRP A 238 -15.95 6.65 -6.89
C TRP A 238 -16.21 7.80 -5.91
N ALA A 239 -15.65 8.98 -6.12
CA ALA A 239 -15.94 10.15 -5.29
C ALA A 239 -17.44 10.49 -5.28
N LEU A 240 -18.10 10.43 -6.43
CA LEU A 240 -19.55 10.65 -6.54
C LEU A 240 -20.34 9.56 -5.79
N LEU A 241 -19.93 8.30 -5.89
CA LEU A 241 -20.53 7.21 -5.12
C LEU A 241 -20.31 7.38 -3.61
N ASP A 242 -19.11 7.75 -3.18
CA ASP A 242 -18.77 7.98 -1.78
C ASP A 242 -19.57 9.13 -1.16
N LEU A 243 -19.78 10.21 -1.93
CA LEU A 243 -20.64 11.33 -1.50
C LEU A 243 -22.05 10.85 -1.14
N TRP A 244 -22.57 9.90 -1.91
CA TRP A 244 -23.93 9.39 -1.78
C TRP A 244 -24.05 8.29 -0.73
N LEU A 245 -23.14 7.31 -0.76
CA LEU A 245 -23.26 6.06 -0.03
C LEU A 245 -22.65 6.11 1.37
N ILE A 246 -21.54 6.82 1.56
CA ILE A 246 -20.83 6.83 2.85
C ILE A 246 -21.54 7.72 3.86
N LYS A 247 -21.73 7.18 5.05
CA LYS A 247 -22.16 7.89 6.26
C LYS A 247 -21.08 7.83 7.31
N GLU A 248 -20.88 8.91 8.04
CA GLU A 248 -19.82 8.98 9.06
C GLU A 248 -20.08 8.02 10.20
N THR A 249 -21.33 7.97 10.70
CA THR A 249 -21.73 7.14 11.83
C THR A 249 -22.99 6.30 11.49
N PRO A 250 -23.29 5.25 12.26
CA PRO A 250 -24.55 4.52 12.14
C PRO A 250 -25.78 5.41 12.33
N GLU A 251 -25.71 6.39 13.23
CA GLU A 251 -26.80 7.32 13.54
C GLU A 251 -27.14 8.18 12.33
N ASP A 252 -26.14 8.65 11.57
CA ASP A 252 -26.31 9.37 10.31
C ASP A 252 -27.03 8.52 9.23
N ALA A 253 -27.02 7.20 9.43
CA ALA A 253 -27.72 6.25 8.56
C ALA A 253 -29.08 5.80 9.12
N GLY A 254 -29.53 6.38 10.24
CA GLY A 254 -30.81 6.09 10.86
C GLY A 254 -30.80 4.88 11.80
N PHE A 255 -29.65 4.42 12.26
CA PHE A 255 -29.52 3.35 13.25
C PHE A 255 -29.30 3.93 14.65
N PRO A 256 -29.59 3.15 15.70
CA PRO A 256 -29.24 3.52 17.08
C PRO A 256 -27.73 3.68 17.25
N TYR A 257 -27.31 4.42 18.28
CA TYR A 257 -25.93 4.53 18.69
C TYR A 257 -25.29 3.15 18.83
N LEU A 258 -24.16 2.98 18.17
CA LEU A 258 -23.35 1.76 18.25
C LEU A 258 -22.21 1.98 19.22
N ASP A 259 -22.29 1.36 20.41
CA ASP A 259 -21.12 1.29 21.28
C ASP A 259 -20.06 0.36 20.66
N THR A 260 -19.02 0.95 20.12
CA THR A 260 -17.91 0.21 19.52
C THR A 260 -16.93 -0.33 20.55
N HIS A 261 -17.14 -0.06 21.86
CA HIS A 261 -16.22 -0.34 22.95
C HIS A 261 -14.81 0.17 22.68
N ASP A 262 -14.71 1.29 21.96
CA ASP A 262 -13.45 1.98 21.75
C ASP A 262 -13.06 2.75 23.02
N ALA A 263 -11.79 3.03 23.22
CA ALA A 263 -11.24 3.68 24.41
C ALA A 263 -11.80 5.08 24.70
N SER A 264 -12.44 5.69 23.68
CA SER A 264 -13.12 6.98 23.84
C SER A 264 -14.45 6.90 24.60
N SER A 265 -15.01 5.70 24.83
CA SER A 265 -16.32 5.51 25.44
C SER A 265 -16.31 5.32 26.97
N GLY A 266 -15.18 5.41 27.65
CA GLY A 266 -15.20 5.28 29.11
C GLY A 266 -13.85 5.39 29.82
N HIS A 267 -13.75 6.37 30.69
CA HIS A 267 -12.83 6.46 31.82
C HIS A 267 -11.32 6.39 31.54
N MET A 268 -10.77 7.36 30.78
CA MET A 268 -9.38 7.78 30.97
C MET A 268 -9.26 9.30 30.91
N GLN A 269 -9.06 9.92 32.06
CA GLN A 269 -8.98 11.36 32.33
C GLN A 269 -7.67 12.04 31.91
N GLU A 270 -6.81 11.40 31.16
CA GLU A 270 -5.58 12.04 30.65
C GLU A 270 -5.80 12.45 29.20
N GLU A 271 -6.05 13.72 28.95
CA GLU A 271 -5.99 14.36 27.64
C GLU A 271 -4.52 14.56 27.25
N TYR A 272 -3.94 13.58 26.54
CA TYR A 272 -2.67 13.80 25.89
C TYR A 272 -2.87 14.73 24.69
N THR A 273 -2.09 15.82 24.62
CA THR A 273 -2.02 16.59 23.37
C THR A 273 -1.39 15.74 22.28
N THR A 274 -1.69 16.02 21.02
CA THR A 274 -1.07 15.30 19.87
C THR A 274 0.46 15.38 19.94
N LEU A 275 1.00 16.48 20.46
CA LEU A 275 2.44 16.70 20.59
C LEU A 275 3.05 15.81 21.69
N ASP A 276 2.38 15.65 22.83
CA ASP A 276 2.82 14.77 23.92
C ASP A 276 2.81 13.31 23.45
N LEU A 277 1.79 12.94 22.69
CA LEU A 277 1.68 11.62 22.11
C LEU A 277 2.80 11.32 21.13
N LEU A 278 3.09 12.25 20.22
CA LEU A 278 4.23 12.15 19.29
C LEU A 278 5.55 12.05 20.05
N LYS A 279 5.77 12.91 21.05
CA LYS A 279 6.97 12.88 21.87
C LYS A 279 7.14 11.54 22.58
N LYS A 280 6.09 11.00 23.19
CA LYS A 280 6.10 9.70 23.85
C LYS A 280 6.44 8.55 22.90
N VAL A 281 5.90 8.59 21.69
CA VAL A 281 6.15 7.59 20.64
C VAL A 281 7.56 7.70 20.09
N PHE A 282 8.04 8.89 19.77
CA PHE A 282 9.41 9.12 19.28
C PHE A 282 10.50 8.87 20.33
N CYS A 283 10.18 8.99 21.63
CA CYS A 283 11.12 8.67 22.70
C CYS A 283 11.09 7.21 23.14
N SER A 284 10.18 6.39 22.62
CA SER A 284 10.09 4.98 22.94
C SER A 284 11.10 4.15 22.12
N PRO A 285 12.11 3.50 22.74
CA PRO A 285 13.07 2.68 22.02
C PRO A 285 12.40 1.55 21.22
N LEU A 286 11.32 0.98 21.76
CA LEU A 286 10.57 -0.08 21.10
C LEU A 286 9.88 0.43 19.84
N MET A 287 9.23 1.61 19.91
CA MET A 287 8.58 2.21 18.74
C MET A 287 9.60 2.58 17.66
N LEU A 288 10.78 3.05 18.04
CA LEU A 288 11.87 3.31 17.10
C LEU A 288 12.38 2.02 16.44
N MET A 289 12.46 0.92 17.19
CA MET A 289 12.82 -0.38 16.60
C MET A 289 11.75 -0.91 15.65
N LEU A 290 10.45 -0.78 15.99
CA LEU A 290 9.36 -1.12 15.08
C LEU A 290 9.39 -0.25 13.81
N GLY A 291 9.59 1.05 13.96
CA GLY A 291 9.78 1.97 12.81
C GLY A 291 11.01 1.61 11.98
N GLY A 292 12.11 1.17 12.61
CA GLY A 292 13.31 0.69 11.92
C GLY A 292 13.06 -0.57 11.08
N VAL A 293 12.32 -1.55 11.61
CA VAL A 293 11.90 -2.74 10.85
C VAL A 293 11.06 -2.33 9.64
N GLU A 294 10.11 -1.42 9.84
CA GLU A 294 9.23 -0.96 8.77
C GLU A 294 9.93 -0.09 7.72
N LEU A 295 10.92 0.70 8.12
CA LEU A 295 11.77 1.41 7.16
C LEU A 295 12.48 0.42 6.23
N THR A 296 13.07 -0.64 6.79
CA THR A 296 13.73 -1.68 5.97
C THR A 296 12.73 -2.45 5.12
N ALA A 297 11.54 -2.73 5.66
CA ALA A 297 10.44 -3.34 4.91
C ALA A 297 10.00 -2.44 3.73
N GLY A 298 9.94 -1.13 3.92
CA GLY A 298 9.63 -0.16 2.87
C GLY A 298 10.64 -0.15 1.73
N VAL A 299 11.94 -0.27 2.06
CA VAL A 299 13.02 -0.42 1.07
C VAL A 299 12.80 -1.68 0.23
N LEU A 300 12.58 -2.82 0.84
CA LEU A 300 12.41 -4.10 0.15
C LEU A 300 11.12 -4.14 -0.66
N ARG A 301 9.99 -3.74 -0.07
CA ARG A 301 8.67 -3.76 -0.72
C ARG A 301 8.66 -2.97 -2.01
N ASN A 302 8.97 -1.69 -1.93
CA ASN A 302 8.92 -0.82 -3.12
C ASN A 302 10.12 -1.03 -4.04
N GLY A 303 11.25 -1.48 -3.49
CA GLY A 303 12.41 -1.89 -4.27
C GLY A 303 12.13 -3.06 -5.22
N ILE A 304 11.20 -3.93 -4.88
CA ILE A 304 10.75 -5.01 -5.76
C ILE A 304 9.54 -4.58 -6.59
N MET A 305 8.46 -4.09 -5.94
CA MET A 305 7.16 -3.86 -6.60
C MET A 305 7.27 -2.92 -7.81
N GLN A 306 8.10 -1.89 -7.73
CA GLN A 306 8.23 -0.88 -8.77
C GLN A 306 9.29 -1.22 -9.80
N TRP A 307 10.43 -1.72 -9.33
CA TRP A 307 11.61 -1.85 -10.17
C TRP A 307 11.66 -3.13 -10.98
N TYR A 308 10.96 -4.19 -10.56
CA TYR A 308 10.95 -5.43 -11.31
C TYR A 308 10.42 -5.25 -12.75
N LEU A 309 9.30 -4.56 -12.93
CA LEU A 309 8.76 -4.31 -14.28
C LEU A 309 9.65 -3.35 -15.09
N ILE A 310 10.29 -2.38 -14.43
CA ILE A 310 11.23 -1.47 -15.09
C ILE A 310 12.44 -2.28 -15.59
N PHE A 311 13.01 -3.10 -14.72
CA PHE A 311 14.09 -4.03 -15.06
C PHE A 311 13.71 -4.97 -16.21
N ALA A 312 12.57 -5.65 -16.09
CA ALA A 312 12.13 -6.66 -17.05
C ALA A 312 11.85 -6.11 -18.46
N LYS A 313 11.60 -4.80 -18.59
CA LYS A 313 11.44 -4.13 -19.89
C LYS A 313 12.74 -3.56 -20.44
N GLN A 314 13.73 -3.30 -19.60
CA GLN A 314 15.04 -2.80 -20.00
C GLN A 314 16.05 -3.91 -20.26
N VAL A 315 15.87 -5.06 -19.62
CA VAL A 315 16.71 -6.25 -19.76
C VAL A 315 15.83 -7.42 -20.22
N PRO A 316 16.15 -8.06 -21.34
CA PRO A 316 15.37 -9.21 -21.83
C PRO A 316 15.25 -10.32 -20.78
N GLN A 317 14.04 -10.81 -20.55
CA GLN A 317 13.73 -11.81 -19.53
C GLN A 317 13.02 -13.03 -20.13
N PRO A 318 13.72 -13.83 -21.00
CA PRO A 318 13.13 -14.99 -21.63
C PRO A 318 12.72 -16.05 -20.59
N GLY A 319 11.50 -16.59 -20.73
CA GLY A 319 10.92 -17.56 -19.81
C GLY A 319 10.23 -16.96 -18.57
N ALA A 320 10.23 -15.63 -18.40
CA ALA A 320 9.51 -14.94 -17.32
C ALA A 320 8.26 -14.17 -17.81
N GLU A 321 7.83 -14.38 -19.04
CA GLU A 321 6.73 -13.65 -19.68
C GLU A 321 5.43 -13.78 -18.90
N SER A 322 5.16 -14.95 -18.33
CA SER A 322 3.97 -15.20 -17.51
C SER A 322 3.97 -14.39 -16.21
N ILE A 323 5.14 -14.19 -15.60
CA ILE A 323 5.28 -13.37 -14.38
C ILE A 323 5.12 -11.89 -14.75
N ILE A 324 5.78 -11.44 -15.81
CA ILE A 324 5.74 -10.05 -16.26
C ILE A 324 4.31 -9.66 -16.69
N GLY A 325 3.63 -10.55 -17.43
CA GLY A 325 2.28 -10.32 -17.94
C GLY A 325 1.18 -10.30 -16.87
N ASN A 326 1.42 -10.93 -15.71
CA ASN A 326 0.48 -11.01 -14.60
C ASN A 326 1.06 -10.44 -13.30
N TRP A 327 1.96 -9.46 -13.42
CA TRP A 327 2.71 -8.95 -12.27
C TRP A 327 1.81 -8.43 -11.15
N GLY A 328 0.80 -7.63 -11.47
CA GLY A 328 -0.14 -7.09 -10.49
C GLY A 328 -0.99 -8.16 -9.83
N LEU A 329 -1.48 -9.15 -10.59
CA LEU A 329 -2.23 -10.29 -10.05
C LEU A 329 -1.36 -11.11 -9.08
N LEU A 330 -0.13 -11.41 -9.48
CA LEU A 330 0.78 -12.18 -8.65
C LEU A 330 1.17 -11.39 -7.38
N LEU A 331 1.43 -10.09 -7.48
CA LEU A 331 1.64 -9.24 -6.31
C LEU A 331 0.42 -9.26 -5.36
N CYS A 332 -0.78 -9.22 -5.91
CA CYS A 332 -2.02 -9.31 -5.14
C CYS A 332 -2.10 -10.64 -4.37
N LEU A 333 -1.92 -11.76 -5.04
CA LEU A 333 -2.00 -13.09 -4.43
C LEU A 333 -0.92 -13.31 -3.38
N PHE A 334 0.34 -13.00 -3.73
CA PHE A 334 1.46 -13.15 -2.81
C PHE A 334 1.37 -12.17 -1.63
N GLY A 335 0.82 -10.98 -1.84
CA GLY A 335 0.53 -10.03 -0.77
C GLY A 335 -0.51 -10.56 0.22
N ILE A 336 -1.61 -11.13 -0.26
CA ILE A 336 -2.64 -11.76 0.56
C ILE A 336 -2.04 -12.93 1.36
N ILE A 337 -1.34 -13.85 0.68
CA ILE A 337 -0.70 -15.01 1.32
C ILE A 337 0.29 -14.55 2.41
N GLY A 338 1.13 -13.55 2.10
CA GLY A 338 2.11 -13.01 3.04
C GLY A 338 1.47 -12.39 4.27
N GLY A 339 0.43 -11.58 4.09
CA GLY A 339 -0.31 -10.97 5.20
C GLY A 339 -0.91 -12.00 6.16
N PHE A 340 -1.55 -13.05 5.61
CA PHE A 340 -2.09 -14.15 6.41
C PHE A 340 -0.99 -14.97 7.08
N ALA A 341 0.09 -15.29 6.36
CA ALA A 341 1.21 -16.05 6.89
C ALA A 341 1.86 -15.33 8.08
N GLY A 342 2.03 -14.01 8.01
CA GLY A 342 2.56 -13.20 9.12
C GLY A 342 1.76 -13.38 10.40
N GLY A 343 0.45 -13.19 10.33
CA GLY A 343 -0.44 -13.37 11.47
C GLY A 343 -0.43 -14.80 12.02
N LEU A 344 -0.62 -15.80 11.16
CA LEU A 344 -0.64 -17.22 11.55
C LEU A 344 0.66 -17.67 12.21
N VAL A 345 1.81 -17.30 11.64
CA VAL A 345 3.13 -17.66 12.20
C VAL A 345 3.31 -17.02 13.57
N SER A 346 2.96 -15.74 13.73
CA SER A 346 3.06 -15.03 15.00
C SER A 346 2.19 -15.67 16.08
N ASP A 347 0.92 -15.92 15.78
CA ASP A 347 -0.06 -16.32 16.79
C ASP A 347 0.07 -17.81 17.15
N LYS A 348 0.31 -18.68 16.15
CA LYS A 348 0.36 -20.11 16.36
C LYS A 348 1.70 -20.62 16.92
N PHE A 349 2.82 -20.04 16.48
CA PHE A 349 4.16 -20.57 16.83
C PHE A 349 4.91 -19.70 17.86
N PHE A 350 4.55 -18.41 17.99
CA PHE A 350 5.29 -17.47 18.83
C PHE A 350 4.44 -16.74 19.87
N GLN A 351 3.27 -17.26 20.21
CA GLN A 351 2.40 -16.68 21.26
C GLN A 351 2.11 -15.18 21.04
N SER A 352 1.85 -14.81 19.80
CA SER A 352 1.63 -13.42 19.38
C SER A 352 2.83 -12.47 19.55
N ARG A 353 4.05 -12.99 19.73
CA ARG A 353 5.28 -12.19 19.65
C ARG A 353 5.49 -11.75 18.21
N ARG A 354 5.80 -10.49 18.01
CA ARG A 354 5.95 -9.91 16.66
C ARG A 354 7.39 -9.96 16.12
N GLY A 355 8.37 -9.96 17.02
CA GLY A 355 9.79 -10.00 16.68
C GLY A 355 10.23 -11.28 15.95
N PRO A 356 9.94 -12.49 16.45
CA PRO A 356 10.39 -13.74 15.86
C PRO A 356 9.97 -13.93 14.40
N PRO A 357 8.69 -13.80 14.00
CA PRO A 357 8.30 -13.96 12.61
C PRO A 357 8.90 -12.87 11.72
N ALA A 358 9.03 -11.62 12.21
CA ALA A 358 9.67 -10.56 11.44
C ALA A 358 11.14 -10.84 11.17
N ALA A 359 11.89 -11.38 12.16
CA ALA A 359 13.27 -11.78 11.98
C ALA A 359 13.43 -12.95 10.98
N ILE A 360 12.56 -13.96 11.06
CA ILE A 360 12.55 -15.10 10.14
C ILE A 360 12.23 -14.64 8.70
N PHE A 361 11.21 -13.80 8.52
CA PHE A 361 10.87 -13.27 7.21
C PHE A 361 11.98 -12.38 6.65
N SER A 362 12.66 -11.59 7.50
CA SER A 362 13.81 -10.78 7.06
C SER A 362 14.99 -11.65 6.61
N ALA A 363 15.30 -12.72 7.33
CA ALA A 363 16.31 -13.68 6.90
C ALA A 363 15.93 -14.38 5.58
N PHE A 364 14.65 -14.72 5.41
CA PHE A 364 14.14 -15.26 4.17
C PHE A 364 14.24 -14.26 3.00
N MET A 365 13.92 -12.99 3.23
CA MET A 365 14.08 -11.92 2.22
C MET A 365 15.55 -11.74 1.84
N LEU A 366 16.48 -11.79 2.79
CA LEU A 366 17.91 -11.74 2.53
C LEU A 366 18.35 -12.90 1.63
N MET A 367 17.91 -14.13 1.93
CA MET A 367 18.19 -15.30 1.11
C MET A 367 17.64 -15.14 -0.31
N MET A 368 16.40 -14.68 -0.46
CA MET A 368 15.79 -14.48 -1.77
C MET A 368 16.48 -13.36 -2.55
N ALA A 369 16.90 -12.27 -1.91
CA ALA A 369 17.68 -11.21 -2.55
C ALA A 369 19.04 -11.72 -3.01
N ALA A 370 19.70 -12.61 -2.26
CA ALA A 370 20.95 -13.25 -2.67
C ALA A 370 20.74 -14.18 -3.89
N VAL A 371 19.67 -15.01 -3.87
CA VAL A 371 19.29 -15.85 -5.03
C VAL A 371 19.05 -14.98 -6.27
N MET A 372 18.36 -13.86 -6.09
CA MET A 372 18.08 -12.90 -7.15
C MET A 372 19.38 -12.28 -7.71
N ALA A 373 20.31 -11.87 -6.82
CA ALA A 373 21.59 -11.30 -7.23
C ALA A 373 22.47 -12.29 -8.03
N MET A 374 22.51 -13.55 -7.61
CA MET A 374 23.29 -14.59 -8.28
C MET A 374 22.72 -15.00 -9.67
N ASN A 375 21.41 -14.82 -9.86
CA ASN A 375 20.70 -15.33 -11.03
C ASN A 375 20.08 -14.23 -11.91
N LEU A 376 20.34 -12.96 -11.63
CA LEU A 376 19.64 -11.80 -12.23
C LEU A 376 19.59 -11.84 -13.76
N PHE A 377 20.69 -12.25 -14.40
CA PHE A 377 20.82 -12.34 -15.87
C PHE A 377 20.84 -13.78 -16.40
N LYS A 378 20.71 -14.79 -15.53
CA LYS A 378 20.86 -16.21 -15.91
C LYS A 378 19.52 -16.97 -15.89
N LEU A 379 18.71 -16.74 -14.89
CA LEU A 379 17.46 -17.49 -14.66
C LEU A 379 16.29 -16.51 -14.39
N PRO A 380 15.75 -15.84 -15.45
CA PRO A 380 14.74 -14.81 -15.29
C PRO A 380 13.48 -15.24 -14.52
N PHE A 381 13.02 -16.47 -14.74
CA PHE A 381 11.88 -17.02 -13.99
C PHE A 381 12.15 -17.09 -12.49
N LEU A 382 13.35 -17.55 -12.10
CA LEU A 382 13.73 -17.64 -10.69
C LEU A 382 13.84 -16.25 -10.04
N VAL A 383 14.31 -15.24 -10.78
CA VAL A 383 14.35 -13.84 -10.34
C VAL A 383 12.93 -13.32 -10.09
N GLY A 384 12.00 -13.60 -10.99
CA GLY A 384 10.59 -13.23 -10.84
C GLY A 384 9.94 -13.90 -9.61
N VAL A 385 10.14 -15.20 -9.44
CA VAL A 385 9.63 -15.97 -8.27
C VAL A 385 10.25 -15.43 -6.98
N SER A 386 11.57 -15.21 -6.94
CA SER A 386 12.26 -14.65 -5.76
C SER A 386 11.71 -13.26 -5.40
N SER A 387 11.42 -12.44 -6.41
CA SER A 387 10.79 -11.13 -6.22
C SER A 387 9.41 -11.25 -5.57
N LEU A 388 8.56 -12.16 -6.02
CA LEU A 388 7.24 -12.40 -5.45
C LEU A 388 7.32 -12.93 -4.00
N LEU A 389 8.27 -13.82 -3.72
CA LEU A 389 8.50 -14.34 -2.38
C LEU A 389 9.00 -13.25 -1.41
N ILE A 390 9.83 -12.32 -1.87
CA ILE A 390 10.21 -11.13 -1.09
C ILE A 390 8.96 -10.29 -0.78
N VAL A 391 8.07 -10.06 -1.76
CA VAL A 391 6.84 -9.30 -1.53
C VAL A 391 5.92 -9.99 -0.54
N ALA A 392 5.77 -11.31 -0.61
CA ALA A 392 4.99 -12.06 0.38
C ALA A 392 5.57 -11.89 1.79
N ALA A 393 6.86 -12.09 1.96
CA ALA A 393 7.53 -11.99 3.24
C ALA A 393 7.44 -10.56 3.83
N VAL A 394 7.69 -9.54 3.01
CA VAL A 394 7.63 -8.14 3.47
C VAL A 394 6.21 -7.71 3.81
N THR A 395 5.21 -8.19 3.08
CA THR A 395 3.79 -7.93 3.42
C THR A 395 3.42 -8.60 4.74
N GLY A 396 3.95 -9.79 5.01
CA GLY A 396 3.83 -10.47 6.31
C GLY A 396 4.42 -9.64 7.44
N VAL A 397 5.64 -9.11 7.29
CA VAL A 397 6.27 -8.21 8.27
C VAL A 397 5.43 -6.96 8.48
N HIS A 398 5.01 -6.30 7.40
CA HIS A 398 4.21 -5.08 7.45
C HIS A 398 2.87 -5.28 8.16
N SER A 399 2.17 -6.39 7.92
CA SER A 399 0.91 -6.69 8.60
C SER A 399 1.07 -6.88 10.11
N LEU A 400 2.22 -7.42 10.55
CA LEU A 400 2.55 -7.58 11.97
C LEU A 400 2.91 -6.27 12.64
N MET A 401 3.67 -5.40 11.98
CA MET A 401 4.24 -4.20 12.57
C MET A 401 3.27 -3.03 12.54
N SER A 402 2.72 -2.71 11.37
CA SER A 402 1.83 -1.56 11.21
C SER A 402 0.48 -1.76 11.89
N GLY A 403 -0.17 -2.91 11.67
CA GLY A 403 -1.51 -3.17 12.19
C GLY A 403 -1.55 -3.58 13.65
N THR A 404 -0.81 -4.62 13.98
CA THR A 404 -0.90 -5.32 15.28
C THR A 404 0.04 -4.76 16.33
N ALA A 405 1.34 -4.61 15.99
CA ALA A 405 2.30 -4.09 16.97
C ALA A 405 1.99 -2.64 17.35
N ALA A 406 1.55 -1.80 16.41
CA ALA A 406 1.12 -0.44 16.71
C ALA A 406 -0.02 -0.41 17.74
N ALA A 407 -0.99 -1.32 17.63
CA ALA A 407 -2.08 -1.44 18.59
C ALA A 407 -1.62 -2.02 19.92
N ASP A 408 -0.76 -3.04 19.90
CA ASP A 408 -0.26 -3.74 21.08
C ASP A 408 0.61 -2.83 21.97
N PHE A 409 1.40 -1.96 21.36
CA PHE A 409 2.37 -1.11 22.07
C PHE A 409 1.94 0.35 22.19
N GLY A 410 1.13 0.87 21.25
CA GLY A 410 0.61 2.23 21.30
C GLY A 410 -0.53 2.41 22.30
N GLY A 411 -1.20 1.34 22.69
CA GLY A 411 -2.41 1.36 23.49
C GLY A 411 -3.58 2.04 22.76
N ARG A 412 -4.77 2.01 23.33
CA ARG A 412 -6.00 2.43 22.63
C ARG A 412 -5.99 3.89 22.14
N LYS A 413 -5.41 4.82 22.91
CA LYS A 413 -5.35 6.26 22.56
C LYS A 413 -4.27 6.61 21.52
N ALA A 414 -3.19 5.83 21.49
CA ALA A 414 -2.02 6.12 20.65
C ALA A 414 -1.93 5.24 19.41
N THR A 415 -2.83 4.28 19.21
CA THR A 415 -2.78 3.32 18.09
C THR A 415 -2.72 4.00 16.72
N ALA A 416 -3.57 5.01 16.48
CA ALA A 416 -3.58 5.71 15.20
C ALA A 416 -2.29 6.49 14.95
N THR A 417 -1.77 7.18 15.98
CA THR A 417 -0.50 7.90 15.89
C THR A 417 0.68 6.95 15.73
N CYS A 418 0.70 5.83 16.45
CA CYS A 418 1.73 4.81 16.34
C CYS A 418 1.73 4.16 14.95
N SER A 419 0.53 3.79 14.45
CA SER A 419 0.39 3.23 13.11
C SER A 419 0.83 4.23 12.03
N GLY A 420 0.42 5.49 12.15
CA GLY A 420 0.84 6.53 11.21
C GLY A 420 2.34 6.78 11.20
N LEU A 421 3.00 6.73 12.37
CA LEU A 421 4.46 6.83 12.44
C LEU A 421 5.15 5.63 11.79
N ILE A 422 4.69 4.43 12.11
CA ILE A 422 5.24 3.18 11.58
C ILE A 422 5.06 3.15 10.05
N ASP A 423 3.87 3.47 9.55
CA ASP A 423 3.61 3.58 8.11
C ASP A 423 4.45 4.69 7.46
N GLY A 424 4.65 5.82 8.16
CA GLY A 424 5.56 6.87 7.73
C GLY A 424 6.99 6.37 7.51
N CYS A 425 7.51 5.50 8.40
CA CYS A 425 8.82 4.87 8.25
C CYS A 425 8.91 3.99 7.00
N VAL A 426 7.84 3.25 6.64
CA VAL A 426 7.77 2.48 5.37
C VAL A 426 7.99 3.39 4.16
N TYR A 427 7.32 4.54 4.13
CA TYR A 427 7.44 5.47 3.01
C TYR A 427 8.78 6.21 2.99
N LEU A 428 9.40 6.47 4.14
CA LEU A 428 10.79 6.95 4.20
C LEU A 428 11.76 5.92 3.64
N GLY A 429 11.60 4.64 4.00
CA GLY A 429 12.36 3.55 3.39
C GLY A 429 12.16 3.47 1.87
N SER A 430 10.91 3.63 1.43
CA SER A 430 10.57 3.69 0.01
C SER A 430 11.26 4.85 -0.70
N SER A 431 11.43 6.00 -0.05
CA SER A 431 12.15 7.14 -0.60
C SER A 431 13.63 6.84 -0.77
N VAL A 432 14.27 6.30 0.26
CA VAL A 432 15.69 5.91 0.23
C VAL A 432 15.95 4.96 -0.92
N GLN A 433 15.17 3.89 -1.04
CA GLN A 433 15.38 2.92 -2.12
C GLN A 433 15.14 3.53 -3.51
N SER A 434 14.14 4.40 -3.67
CA SER A 434 13.82 4.99 -4.96
C SER A 434 14.96 5.86 -5.48
N VAL A 435 15.55 6.69 -4.62
CA VAL A 435 16.75 7.47 -4.96
C VAL A 435 17.90 6.55 -5.28
N CYS A 436 18.25 5.64 -4.35
CA CYS A 436 19.43 4.80 -4.50
C CYS A 436 19.35 3.89 -5.73
N VAL A 437 18.22 3.18 -5.92
CA VAL A 437 18.06 2.29 -7.08
C VAL A 437 17.99 3.09 -8.37
N GLY A 438 17.37 4.28 -8.36
CA GLY A 438 17.36 5.19 -9.51
C GLY A 438 18.76 5.52 -9.99
N PHE A 439 19.65 5.95 -9.08
CA PHE A 439 21.05 6.25 -9.40
C PHE A 439 21.88 5.00 -9.74
N LEU A 440 21.71 3.90 -9.02
CA LEU A 440 22.42 2.65 -9.27
C LEU A 440 22.11 2.04 -10.63
N THR A 441 20.91 2.25 -11.16
CA THR A 441 20.44 1.72 -12.45
C THR A 441 20.37 2.79 -13.54
N GLY A 442 20.71 4.05 -13.23
CA GLY A 442 20.69 5.18 -14.14
C GLY A 442 21.88 5.23 -15.10
N THR A 443 21.84 6.18 -16.04
CA THR A 443 22.88 6.37 -17.05
C THR A 443 24.05 7.22 -16.58
N SER A 444 23.90 7.96 -15.49
CA SER A 444 24.90 8.90 -14.96
C SER A 444 26.09 8.21 -14.29
N TRP A 445 25.90 6.99 -13.81
CA TRP A 445 27.00 6.18 -13.28
C TRP A 445 27.57 5.28 -14.38
N SER A 446 28.88 5.36 -14.59
CA SER A 446 29.61 4.56 -15.58
C SER A 446 29.41 3.07 -15.32
N GLY A 447 28.58 2.46 -16.10
CA GLY A 447 28.25 1.05 -16.02
C GLY A 447 26.91 0.82 -15.37
N HIS A 448 25.89 0.81 -16.18
CA HIS A 448 24.59 0.29 -15.87
C HIS A 448 24.69 -0.99 -15.13
N SER A 449 24.32 -1.02 -13.86
CA SER A 449 24.42 -2.29 -13.24
C SER A 449 23.16 -2.59 -12.46
N TRP A 450 22.16 -3.08 -13.18
CA TRP A 450 21.02 -3.75 -12.55
C TRP A 450 21.47 -4.79 -11.52
N GLN A 451 22.69 -5.32 -11.62
CA GLN A 451 23.28 -6.19 -10.59
C GLN A 451 23.28 -5.55 -9.19
N TRP A 452 23.40 -4.23 -9.08
CA TRP A 452 23.39 -3.52 -7.81
C TRP A 452 22.01 -3.43 -7.17
N TRP A 453 20.94 -3.59 -7.95
CA TRP A 453 19.58 -3.53 -7.43
C TRP A 453 19.32 -4.58 -6.34
N PRO A 454 19.44 -5.91 -6.56
CA PRO A 454 19.24 -6.89 -5.49
C PRO A 454 20.32 -6.81 -4.40
N ILE A 455 21.57 -6.45 -4.75
CA ILE A 455 22.65 -6.29 -3.78
C ILE A 455 22.34 -5.16 -2.81
N PHE A 456 21.77 -4.03 -3.28
CA PHE A 456 21.34 -2.91 -2.45
C PHE A 456 20.25 -3.31 -1.45
N LEU A 457 19.37 -4.24 -1.77
CA LEU A 457 18.31 -4.70 -0.88
C LEU A 457 18.82 -5.56 0.30
N MET A 458 19.93 -6.26 0.11
CA MET A 458 20.45 -7.22 1.09
C MET A 458 20.79 -6.59 2.47
N PRO A 459 21.54 -5.47 2.54
CA PRO A 459 21.86 -4.87 3.85
C PRO A 459 20.61 -4.40 4.61
N PHE A 460 19.54 -3.99 3.93
CA PHE A 460 18.30 -3.64 4.57
C PHE A 460 17.53 -4.85 5.08
N ALA A 461 17.52 -5.97 4.34
CA ALA A 461 16.96 -7.23 4.83
C ALA A 461 17.71 -7.72 6.08
N LEU A 462 19.04 -7.62 6.08
CA LEU A 462 19.88 -7.97 7.24
C LEU A 462 19.60 -7.04 8.44
N ALA A 463 19.58 -5.74 8.22
CA ALA A 463 19.31 -4.75 9.28
C ALA A 463 17.93 -4.95 9.89
N GLY A 464 16.89 -5.15 9.06
CA GLY A 464 15.53 -5.47 9.52
C GLY A 464 15.49 -6.73 10.39
N GLY A 465 16.21 -7.78 9.98
CA GLY A 465 16.36 -9.01 10.75
C GLY A 465 17.05 -8.80 12.10
N ILE A 466 18.14 -8.05 12.15
CA ILE A 466 18.88 -7.72 13.39
C ILE A 466 17.99 -6.91 14.34
N ILE A 467 17.27 -5.90 13.84
CA ILE A 467 16.37 -5.09 14.67
C ILE A 467 15.21 -5.95 15.19
N ALA A 468 14.60 -6.77 14.34
CA ALA A 468 13.52 -7.68 14.74
C ALA A 468 14.00 -8.73 15.77
N TRP A 469 15.24 -9.19 15.66
CA TRP A 469 15.85 -10.09 16.63
C TRP A 469 15.99 -9.44 18.02
N ARG A 470 16.31 -8.14 18.10
CA ARG A 470 16.41 -7.41 19.37
C ARG A 470 15.09 -7.32 20.12
N ILE A 471 13.95 -7.34 19.40
CA ILE A 471 12.60 -7.35 19.97
C ILE A 471 12.00 -8.76 20.04
N TRP A 472 12.81 -9.81 19.94
CA TRP A 472 12.38 -11.22 19.90
C TRP A 472 11.49 -11.61 21.07
N ASN A 473 11.87 -11.18 22.28
CA ASN A 473 11.19 -11.53 23.53
C ASN A 473 10.10 -10.53 23.94
N GLU A 474 9.90 -9.45 23.17
CA GLU A 474 8.86 -8.47 23.50
C GLU A 474 7.48 -9.07 23.31
N LEU A 475 6.71 -9.07 24.41
CA LEU A 475 5.31 -9.50 24.43
C LEU A 475 4.39 -8.29 24.34
N PRO A 476 3.26 -8.41 23.60
CA PRO A 476 2.20 -7.42 23.63
C PRO A 476 1.73 -7.13 25.06
N ALA A 477 1.40 -5.88 25.35
CA ALA A 477 0.96 -5.46 26.69
C ALA A 477 -0.28 -6.26 27.18
N ALA A 478 -1.21 -6.54 26.28
CA ALA A 478 -2.38 -7.37 26.57
C ALA A 478 -1.99 -8.81 26.93
N THR A 479 -1.03 -9.40 26.23
CA THR A 479 -0.53 -10.76 26.48
C THR A 479 0.22 -10.81 27.82
N ARG A 480 1.05 -9.81 28.12
CA ARG A 480 1.73 -9.69 29.42
C ARG A 480 0.72 -9.63 30.58
N LYS A 481 -0.32 -8.82 30.43
CA LYS A 481 -1.38 -8.71 31.45
C LYS A 481 -2.14 -10.02 31.64
N TYR A 482 -2.48 -10.69 30.53
CA TYR A 482 -3.15 -12.00 30.59
C TYR A 482 -2.30 -13.06 31.29
N ILE A 483 -1.01 -13.15 30.99
CA ILE A 483 -0.07 -14.09 31.64
C ILE A 483 0.03 -13.76 33.14
N ALA A 484 0.23 -12.51 33.52
CA ALA A 484 0.32 -12.10 34.92
C ALA A 484 -0.96 -12.41 35.72
N GLU A 485 -2.14 -12.21 35.13
CA GLU A 485 -3.43 -12.53 35.75
C GLU A 485 -3.64 -14.05 35.93
N HIS A 486 -3.09 -14.89 35.05
CA HIS A 486 -3.21 -16.34 35.15
C HIS A 486 -2.15 -16.95 36.07
N GLU A 487 -0.95 -16.42 36.07
CA GLU A 487 0.11 -16.83 37.02
C GLU A 487 -0.27 -16.47 38.46
N SER A 488 -0.88 -15.30 38.69
CA SER A 488 -1.38 -14.91 40.03
C SER A 488 -2.54 -15.80 40.53
N LYS A 489 -3.31 -16.43 39.65
CA LYS A 489 -4.39 -17.37 39.99
C LYS A 489 -3.88 -18.80 40.21
N GLN A 490 -2.69 -19.14 39.75
CA GLN A 490 -2.06 -20.46 39.96
C GLN A 490 -1.03 -20.49 41.08
N ALA A 491 -0.71 -19.33 41.65
CA ALA A 491 0.13 -19.31 42.85
C ALA A 491 -0.64 -20.00 44.00
N PRO A 492 -0.11 -21.07 44.63
CA PRO A 492 -0.77 -21.73 45.73
C PRO A 492 -0.97 -20.70 46.83
N THR A 493 -2.22 -20.50 47.25
CA THR A 493 -2.53 -19.82 48.53
C THR A 493 -1.90 -20.63 49.61
N GLY A 494 -0.70 -20.23 50.02
CA GLY A 494 0.00 -20.78 51.17
C GLY A 494 -0.60 -20.30 52.51
#